data_2289885b425a906d20b30a64788579d1
#
_entry.id   2289885b425a906d20b30a64788579d1
#
_cell.length_a   1.000
_cell.length_b   1.000
_cell.length_c   1.000
_cell.angle_alpha   90.00
_cell.angle_beta   90.00
_cell.angle_gamma   90.00
#
_symmetry.space_group_name_H-M   'P 1'
#
loop_
_entity.id
_entity.type
_entity.pdbx_description
1 polymer ?
#
loop_
_entity_poly.entity_id
_entity_poly.type
_entity_poly.pdbx_seq_one_letter_code
_entity_poly.pdbx_strand_id
1 'polypeptide(L)'
;AEIMGILRSHGALDQFLKLQGELGRLESEVESLRQRFEAAEQLEGTKNELEIERNRLTIRLRRDFAEQKDRLAEAIVAFEETSQRLYESAGSMTVDETSNGPMFKFPMQGQRSKGIKNMQIFCFDMMLMRLCHKRQIGPGFLIHDSHLFDGVDGRQVISALRLGSEISQELGFQYIVTMNEDDAFKETIEGFDLNDHVLPTRLTDATEDGGLFGIRFG
;
A
#
# COMPACT_ATOMS: atom_id res chain seq x y z
N ALA A 1 -70.91 -52.18 3.52
CA ALA A 1 -69.98 -52.32 2.37
C ALA A 1 -69.53 -50.95 1.83
N GLU A 2 -70.42 -49.95 1.73
CA GLU A 2 -70.13 -48.61 1.24
C GLU A 2 -69.09 -47.81 2.12
N ILE A 3 -69.27 -47.88 3.43
CA ILE A 3 -68.35 -47.17 4.38
C ILE A 3 -66.91 -47.73 4.29
N MET A 4 -66.72 -49.04 4.07
CA MET A 4 -65.38 -49.63 3.87
C MET A 4 -64.78 -49.25 2.53
N GLY A 5 -65.58 -49.01 1.51
CA GLY A 5 -65.17 -48.51 0.21
C GLY A 5 -64.63 -47.02 0.32
N ILE A 6 -65.42 -46.21 1.02
CA ILE A 6 -65.04 -44.80 1.30
C ILE A 6 -63.80 -44.70 2.15
N LEU A 7 -63.65 -45.50 3.24
CA LEU A 7 -62.45 -45.53 4.07
C LEU A 7 -61.23 -46.02 3.29
N ARG A 8 -61.32 -46.97 2.39
CA ARG A 8 -60.25 -47.42 1.51
C ARG A 8 -59.88 -46.35 0.49
N SER A 9 -60.83 -45.61 -0.06
CA SER A 9 -60.53 -44.48 -0.98
C SER A 9 -59.91 -43.29 -0.26
N HIS A 10 -60.32 -43.00 0.96
CA HIS A 10 -59.69 -41.97 1.78
C HIS A 10 -58.25 -42.32 2.17
N GLY A 11 -58.00 -43.58 2.55
CA GLY A 11 -56.62 -44.02 2.86
C GLY A 11 -55.70 -44.01 1.63
N ALA A 12 -56.24 -44.36 0.45
CA ALA A 12 -55.50 -44.29 -0.81
C ALA A 12 -55.17 -42.82 -1.22
N LEU A 13 -56.12 -41.90 -1.01
CA LEU A 13 -55.90 -40.47 -1.25
C LEU A 13 -54.83 -39.87 -0.30
N ASP A 14 -54.95 -40.19 0.98
CA ASP A 14 -53.94 -39.73 1.96
C ASP A 14 -52.52 -40.25 1.63
N GLN A 15 -52.45 -41.52 1.21
CA GLN A 15 -51.19 -42.12 0.80
C GLN A 15 -50.64 -41.50 -0.48
N PHE A 16 -51.51 -41.19 -1.46
CA PHE A 16 -51.14 -40.47 -2.66
C PHE A 16 -50.58 -39.04 -2.36
N LEU A 17 -51.29 -38.28 -1.53
CA LEU A 17 -50.87 -36.95 -1.12
C LEU A 17 -49.53 -36.97 -0.39
N LYS A 18 -49.31 -37.96 0.48
CA LYS A 18 -48.03 -38.15 1.18
C LYS A 18 -46.91 -38.46 0.19
N LEU A 19 -47.09 -39.38 -0.74
CA LEU A 19 -46.10 -39.72 -1.76
C LEU A 19 -45.82 -38.53 -2.68
N GLN A 20 -46.84 -37.76 -3.06
CA GLN A 20 -46.67 -36.55 -3.85
C GLN A 20 -45.87 -35.50 -3.10
N GLY A 21 -46.07 -35.31 -1.79
CA GLY A 21 -45.29 -34.42 -0.94
C GLY A 21 -43.82 -34.87 -0.79
N GLU A 22 -43.60 -36.19 -0.63
CA GLU A 22 -42.27 -36.78 -0.58
C GLU A 22 -41.54 -36.61 -1.92
N LEU A 23 -42.21 -36.82 -3.05
CA LEU A 23 -41.65 -36.60 -4.38
C LEU A 23 -41.22 -35.15 -4.58
N GLY A 24 -42.10 -34.19 -4.30
CA GLY A 24 -41.77 -32.76 -4.42
C GLY A 24 -40.60 -32.33 -3.53
N ARG A 25 -40.49 -32.93 -2.33
CA ARG A 25 -39.32 -32.68 -1.45
C ARG A 25 -38.03 -33.23 -2.06
N LEU A 26 -38.05 -34.46 -2.56
CA LEU A 26 -36.90 -35.08 -3.20
C LEU A 26 -36.49 -34.36 -4.48
N GLU A 27 -37.44 -33.92 -5.31
CA GLU A 27 -37.17 -33.13 -6.49
C GLU A 27 -36.47 -31.81 -6.13
N SER A 28 -36.94 -31.10 -5.09
CA SER A 28 -36.32 -29.88 -4.59
C SER A 28 -34.91 -30.12 -4.04
N GLU A 29 -34.69 -31.25 -3.36
CA GLU A 29 -33.38 -31.62 -2.82
C GLU A 29 -32.39 -31.95 -3.95
N VAL A 30 -32.81 -32.70 -4.96
CA VAL A 30 -32.02 -33.00 -6.16
C VAL A 30 -31.63 -31.72 -6.90
N GLU A 31 -32.56 -30.79 -7.10
CA GLU A 31 -32.28 -29.52 -7.76
C GLU A 31 -31.29 -28.67 -6.95
N SER A 32 -31.44 -28.62 -5.62
CA SER A 32 -30.48 -27.92 -4.75
C SER A 32 -29.06 -28.52 -4.81
N LEU A 33 -28.98 -29.86 -4.81
CA LEU A 33 -27.70 -30.56 -4.94
C LEU A 33 -27.05 -30.34 -6.30
N ARG A 34 -27.83 -30.31 -7.37
CA ARG A 34 -27.37 -30.02 -8.72
C ARG A 34 -26.78 -28.61 -8.82
N GLN A 35 -27.48 -27.61 -8.30
CA GLN A 35 -26.99 -26.22 -8.29
C GLN A 35 -25.70 -26.09 -7.50
N ARG A 36 -25.59 -26.77 -6.36
CA ARG A 36 -24.35 -26.79 -5.57
C ARG A 36 -23.19 -27.45 -6.32
N PHE A 37 -23.47 -28.54 -7.03
CA PHE A 37 -22.44 -29.23 -7.82
C PHE A 37 -21.97 -28.35 -8.98
N GLU A 38 -22.86 -27.73 -9.73
CA GLU A 38 -22.53 -26.80 -10.82
C GLU A 38 -21.72 -25.59 -10.30
N ALA A 39 -22.12 -25.02 -9.16
CA ALA A 39 -21.37 -23.93 -8.53
C ALA A 39 -19.95 -24.34 -8.07
N ALA A 40 -19.82 -25.57 -7.53
CA ALA A 40 -18.50 -26.10 -7.12
C ALA A 40 -17.59 -26.34 -8.34
N GLU A 41 -18.11 -26.86 -9.43
CA GLU A 41 -17.37 -27.08 -10.68
C GLU A 41 -16.90 -25.74 -11.30
N GLN A 42 -17.77 -24.72 -11.30
CA GLN A 42 -17.41 -23.37 -11.74
C GLN A 42 -16.32 -22.77 -10.87
N LEU A 43 -16.40 -22.92 -9.54
CA LEU A 43 -15.39 -22.43 -8.61
C LEU A 43 -14.03 -23.11 -8.84
N GLU A 44 -14.03 -24.42 -9.07
CA GLU A 44 -12.80 -25.17 -9.37
C GLU A 44 -12.17 -24.72 -10.69
N GLY A 45 -12.98 -24.54 -11.73
CA GLY A 45 -12.54 -23.99 -13.02
C GLY A 45 -11.92 -22.60 -12.87
N THR A 46 -12.60 -21.68 -12.17
CA THR A 46 -12.11 -20.32 -11.92
C THR A 46 -10.81 -20.32 -11.10
N LYS A 47 -10.70 -21.20 -10.10
CA LYS A 47 -9.48 -21.35 -9.31
C LYS A 47 -8.28 -21.76 -10.18
N ASN A 48 -8.47 -22.71 -11.07
CA ASN A 48 -7.42 -23.18 -11.98
C ASN A 48 -6.98 -22.07 -12.95
N GLU A 49 -7.93 -21.29 -13.49
CA GLU A 49 -7.60 -20.13 -14.34
C GLU A 49 -6.79 -19.07 -13.60
N LEU A 50 -7.19 -18.75 -12.36
CA LEU A 50 -6.44 -17.81 -11.51
C LEU A 50 -5.02 -18.29 -11.18
N GLU A 51 -4.85 -19.60 -10.97
CA GLU A 51 -3.53 -20.18 -10.70
C GLU A 51 -2.62 -20.11 -11.95
N ILE A 52 -3.16 -20.35 -13.14
CA ILE A 52 -2.44 -20.19 -14.40
C ILE A 52 -2.01 -18.73 -14.59
N GLU A 53 -2.91 -17.78 -14.39
CA GLU A 53 -2.61 -16.36 -14.52
C GLU A 53 -1.57 -15.90 -13.50
N ARG A 54 -1.68 -16.33 -12.24
CA ARG A 54 -0.68 -16.07 -11.21
C ARG A 54 0.71 -16.59 -11.61
N ASN A 55 0.79 -17.79 -12.17
CA ASN A 55 2.05 -18.35 -12.65
C ASN A 55 2.64 -17.54 -13.81
N ARG A 56 1.81 -17.08 -14.75
CA ARG A 56 2.23 -16.19 -15.84
C ARG A 56 2.79 -14.87 -15.31
N LEU A 57 2.10 -14.25 -14.36
CA LEU A 57 2.55 -13.00 -13.72
C LEU A 57 3.87 -13.19 -12.96
N THR A 58 4.05 -14.32 -12.28
CA THR A 58 5.30 -14.65 -11.59
C THR A 58 6.47 -14.79 -12.57
N ILE A 59 6.27 -15.49 -13.70
CA ILE A 59 7.30 -15.63 -14.74
C ILE A 59 7.63 -14.26 -15.35
N ARG A 60 6.63 -13.43 -15.62
CA ARG A 60 6.83 -12.06 -16.12
C ARG A 60 7.63 -11.22 -15.13
N LEU A 61 7.27 -11.25 -13.85
CA LEU A 61 7.97 -10.53 -12.80
C LEU A 61 9.46 -10.90 -12.75
N ARG A 62 9.79 -12.19 -12.80
CA ARG A 62 11.18 -12.67 -12.83
C ARG A 62 11.96 -12.16 -14.04
N ARG A 63 11.32 -12.16 -15.20
CA ARG A 63 11.95 -11.61 -16.40
C ARG A 63 12.17 -10.10 -16.27
N ASP A 64 11.16 -9.37 -15.80
CA ASP A 64 11.25 -7.92 -15.59
C ASP A 64 12.37 -7.58 -14.60
N PHE A 65 12.54 -8.35 -13.52
CA PHE A 65 13.67 -8.20 -12.58
C PHE A 65 15.04 -8.43 -13.26
N ALA A 66 15.15 -9.47 -14.06
CA ALA A 66 16.39 -9.76 -14.78
C ALA A 66 16.74 -8.66 -15.80
N GLU A 67 15.73 -8.16 -16.54
CA GLU A 67 15.90 -7.08 -17.52
C GLU A 67 16.20 -5.72 -16.87
N GLN A 68 15.70 -5.49 -15.63
CA GLN A 68 15.86 -4.22 -14.91
C GLN A 68 16.97 -4.26 -13.85
N LYS A 69 17.82 -5.29 -13.85
CA LYS A 69 18.85 -5.51 -12.83
C LYS A 69 19.74 -4.28 -12.59
N ASP A 70 20.21 -3.64 -13.65
CA ASP A 70 21.09 -2.49 -13.55
C ASP A 70 20.36 -1.26 -12.97
N ARG A 71 19.08 -1.10 -13.31
CA ARG A 71 18.24 -0.04 -12.76
C ARG A 71 17.91 -0.26 -11.27
N LEU A 72 17.72 -1.51 -10.88
CA LEU A 72 17.55 -1.85 -9.47
C LEU A 72 18.83 -1.59 -8.67
N ALA A 73 20.00 -1.94 -9.22
CA ALA A 73 21.28 -1.65 -8.61
C ALA A 73 21.49 -0.14 -8.43
N GLU A 74 21.17 0.66 -9.46
CA GLU A 74 21.21 2.12 -9.38
C GLU A 74 20.30 2.68 -8.29
N ALA A 75 19.06 2.16 -8.16
CA ALA A 75 18.14 2.56 -7.11
C ALA A 75 18.68 2.22 -5.71
N ILE A 76 19.24 1.03 -5.53
CA ILE A 76 19.83 0.60 -4.26
C ILE A 76 20.98 1.54 -3.87
N VAL A 77 21.90 1.83 -4.79
CA VAL A 77 23.02 2.74 -4.54
C VAL A 77 22.52 4.14 -4.17
N ALA A 78 21.56 4.70 -4.90
CA ALA A 78 21.00 6.03 -4.59
C ALA A 78 20.31 6.08 -3.22
N PHE A 79 19.66 4.98 -2.81
CA PHE A 79 19.09 4.86 -1.47
C PHE A 79 20.18 4.81 -0.40
N GLU A 80 21.20 3.98 -0.59
CA GLU A 80 22.31 3.81 0.36
C GLU A 80 23.11 5.10 0.55
N GLU A 81 23.41 5.82 -0.53
CA GLU A 81 24.07 7.13 -0.49
C GLU A 81 23.25 8.16 0.32
N THR A 82 21.94 8.20 0.10
CA THR A 82 21.05 9.10 0.85
C THR A 82 21.00 8.71 2.33
N SER A 83 20.90 7.42 2.61
CA SER A 83 20.90 6.89 3.98
C SER A 83 22.22 7.16 4.70
N GLN A 84 23.36 7.03 4.02
CA GLN A 84 24.68 7.31 4.59
C GLN A 84 24.87 8.78 4.98
N ARG A 85 24.21 9.71 4.26
CA ARG A 85 24.25 11.14 4.59
C ARG A 85 23.41 11.50 5.82
N LEU A 86 22.44 10.64 6.19
CA LEU A 86 21.61 10.83 7.38
C LEU A 86 22.12 10.09 8.61
N TYR A 87 22.81 8.98 8.42
CA TYR A 87 23.23 8.09 9.50
C TYR A 87 24.71 7.75 9.40
N GLU A 88 25.36 7.53 10.54
CA GLU A 88 26.74 7.04 10.58
C GLU A 88 26.87 5.64 9.95
N SER A 89 25.80 4.84 10.01
CA SER A 89 25.70 3.51 9.39
C SER A 89 24.60 3.53 8.36
N ALA A 90 24.99 3.42 7.09
CA ALA A 90 24.02 3.39 5.98
C ALA A 90 23.04 2.22 6.14
N GLY A 91 21.75 2.50 5.92
CA GLY A 91 20.77 1.44 5.64
C GLY A 91 20.92 0.97 4.21
N SER A 92 20.48 -0.25 3.93
CA SER A 92 20.42 -0.79 2.58
C SER A 92 18.96 -1.02 2.16
N MET A 93 18.75 -1.18 0.86
CA MET A 93 17.47 -1.55 0.29
C MET A 93 17.63 -2.83 -0.52
N THR A 94 16.73 -3.79 -0.35
CA THR A 94 16.62 -4.95 -1.22
C THR A 94 15.22 -5.05 -1.81
N VAL A 95 15.12 -5.59 -3.00
CA VAL A 95 13.85 -5.83 -3.68
C VAL A 95 13.76 -7.30 -4.01
N ASP A 96 12.87 -8.00 -3.33
CA ASP A 96 12.66 -9.44 -3.52
C ASP A 96 11.42 -9.71 -4.37
N GLU A 97 11.49 -10.70 -5.21
CA GLU A 97 10.31 -11.22 -5.91
C GLU A 97 9.50 -12.14 -4.97
N THR A 98 8.20 -11.87 -4.85
CA THR A 98 7.29 -12.71 -4.08
C THR A 98 6.07 -13.11 -4.90
N SER A 99 5.30 -14.06 -4.38
CA SER A 99 4.03 -14.48 -5.00
C SER A 99 2.98 -13.36 -5.10
N ASN A 100 3.18 -12.26 -4.36
CA ASN A 100 2.26 -11.11 -4.33
C ASN A 100 2.85 -9.87 -5.05
N GLY A 101 3.98 -10.04 -5.76
CA GLY A 101 4.69 -8.96 -6.44
C GLY A 101 6.04 -8.61 -5.78
N PRO A 102 6.66 -7.49 -6.17
CA PRO A 102 7.91 -7.04 -5.59
C PRO A 102 7.72 -6.65 -4.11
N MET A 103 8.67 -7.08 -3.26
CA MET A 103 8.71 -6.72 -1.85
C MET A 103 9.98 -5.95 -1.54
N PHE A 104 9.81 -4.71 -1.07
CA PHE A 104 10.91 -3.86 -0.62
C PHE A 104 11.24 -4.19 0.84
N LYS A 105 12.53 -4.38 1.12
CA LYS A 105 13.06 -4.54 2.46
C LYS A 105 14.16 -3.51 2.71
N PHE A 106 14.19 -2.96 3.89
CA PHE A 106 15.14 -1.93 4.30
C PHE A 106 15.94 -2.41 5.52
N PRO A 107 16.93 -3.31 5.34
CA PRO A 107 17.75 -3.78 6.45
C PRO A 107 18.58 -2.64 7.03
N MET A 108 18.36 -2.33 8.31
CA MET A 108 19.06 -1.31 9.07
C MET A 108 19.07 -1.68 10.55
N GLN A 109 20.09 -1.27 11.29
CA GLN A 109 20.12 -1.40 12.75
C GLN A 109 19.00 -0.55 13.37
N GLY A 110 18.29 -1.11 14.36
CA GLY A 110 17.23 -0.37 15.05
C GLY A 110 15.87 -0.32 14.33
N GLN A 111 15.62 -1.14 13.32
CA GLN A 111 14.38 -1.17 12.49
C GLN A 111 13.04 -1.15 13.26
N ARG A 112 13.05 -1.39 14.57
CA ARG A 112 11.82 -1.37 15.38
C ARG A 112 11.38 0.06 15.75
N SER A 113 12.25 1.05 15.62
CA SER A 113 11.94 2.47 15.88
C SER A 113 11.07 3.05 14.77
N LYS A 114 10.01 3.78 15.15
CA LYS A 114 9.14 4.53 14.21
C LYS A 114 9.95 5.56 13.44
N GLY A 115 10.82 6.32 14.12
CA GLY A 115 11.65 7.34 13.50
C GLY A 115 12.58 6.79 12.42
N ILE A 116 13.21 5.62 12.66
CA ILE A 116 14.05 4.97 11.65
C ILE A 116 13.25 4.58 10.41
N LYS A 117 12.04 4.03 10.59
CA LYS A 117 11.17 3.69 9.45
C LYS A 117 10.78 4.91 8.64
N ASN A 118 10.46 6.01 9.30
CA ASN A 118 10.11 7.26 8.64
C ASN A 118 11.29 7.81 7.83
N MET A 119 12.50 7.75 8.37
CA MET A 119 13.70 8.17 7.63
C MET A 119 14.06 7.22 6.47
N GLN A 120 13.69 5.94 6.54
CA GLN A 120 13.79 5.02 5.39
C GLN A 120 12.83 5.44 4.26
N ILE A 121 11.62 5.91 4.59
CA ILE A 121 10.69 6.47 3.61
C ILE A 121 11.30 7.73 2.98
N PHE A 122 11.86 8.64 3.79
CA PHE A 122 12.57 9.82 3.28
C PHE A 122 13.67 9.44 2.27
N CYS A 123 14.54 8.48 2.63
CA CYS A 123 15.60 8.02 1.74
C CYS A 123 15.05 7.39 0.43
N PHE A 124 13.95 6.66 0.53
CA PHE A 124 13.29 6.06 -0.62
C PHE A 124 12.71 7.13 -1.55
N ASP A 125 12.05 8.13 -1.02
CA ASP A 125 11.48 9.22 -1.82
C ASP A 125 12.56 10.06 -2.50
N MET A 126 13.67 10.36 -1.81
CA MET A 126 14.82 11.04 -2.41
C MET A 126 15.49 10.20 -3.50
N MET A 127 15.61 8.89 -3.30
CA MET A 127 16.06 7.95 -4.33
C MET A 127 15.14 8.01 -5.56
N LEU A 128 13.82 7.99 -5.38
CA LEU A 128 12.86 8.12 -6.48
C LEU A 128 13.05 9.43 -7.25
N MET A 129 13.22 10.55 -6.55
CA MET A 129 13.45 11.85 -7.18
C MET A 129 14.73 11.85 -8.02
N ARG A 130 15.83 11.24 -7.54
CA ARG A 130 17.07 11.07 -8.33
C ARG A 130 16.84 10.24 -9.58
N LEU A 131 16.14 9.12 -9.49
CA LEU A 131 15.82 8.28 -10.64
C LEU A 131 14.90 8.99 -11.64
N CYS A 132 13.92 9.73 -11.17
CA CYS A 132 13.02 10.53 -12.00
C CYS A 132 13.78 11.63 -12.74
N HIS A 133 14.64 12.38 -12.05
CA HIS A 133 15.49 13.41 -12.65
C HIS A 133 16.37 12.83 -13.75
N LYS A 134 17.09 11.75 -13.48
CA LYS A 134 17.97 11.09 -14.46
C LYS A 134 17.24 10.66 -15.73
N ARG A 135 15.96 10.30 -15.60
CA ARG A 135 15.11 9.85 -16.71
C ARG A 135 14.29 10.97 -17.34
N GLN A 136 14.40 12.17 -16.81
CA GLN A 136 13.59 13.33 -17.24
C GLN A 136 12.08 13.05 -17.17
N ILE A 137 11.63 12.37 -16.10
CA ILE A 137 10.24 12.06 -15.80
C ILE A 137 9.91 12.53 -14.39
N GLY A 138 8.64 12.60 -14.07
CA GLY A 138 8.16 12.91 -12.72
C GLY A 138 7.53 14.28 -12.58
N PRO A 139 6.98 14.58 -11.40
CA PRO A 139 6.17 15.78 -11.17
C PRO A 139 7.00 17.06 -11.01
N GLY A 140 8.33 16.97 -10.83
CA GLY A 140 9.19 18.13 -10.57
C GLY A 140 9.05 18.72 -9.17
N PHE A 141 8.35 18.03 -8.27
CA PHE A 141 8.22 18.40 -6.86
C PHE A 141 8.08 17.17 -5.97
N LEU A 142 8.42 17.34 -4.67
CA LEU A 142 8.21 16.35 -3.61
C LEU A 142 7.62 17.05 -2.39
N ILE A 143 6.59 16.47 -1.80
CA ILE A 143 5.93 17.01 -0.61
C ILE A 143 6.03 15.99 0.52
N HIS A 144 6.54 16.42 1.67
CA HIS A 144 6.48 15.67 2.91
C HIS A 144 5.67 16.42 3.95
N ASP A 145 4.86 15.71 4.71
CA ASP A 145 4.15 16.27 5.84
C ASP A 145 4.84 15.95 7.18
N SER A 146 4.33 16.52 8.25
CA SER A 146 4.86 16.35 9.61
C SER A 146 4.91 14.89 10.06
N HIS A 147 4.04 14.01 9.54
CA HIS A 147 4.02 12.59 9.94
C HIS A 147 5.29 11.85 9.58
N LEU A 148 5.99 12.28 8.54
CA LEU A 148 7.28 11.70 8.18
C LEU A 148 8.32 11.90 9.28
N PHE A 149 8.20 12.95 10.07
CA PHE A 149 9.16 13.31 11.12
C PHE A 149 8.71 12.87 12.52
N ASP A 150 7.54 12.25 12.65
CA ASP A 150 7.03 11.74 13.91
C ASP A 150 7.95 10.69 14.55
N GLY A 151 8.40 10.95 15.78
CA GLY A 151 9.27 10.05 16.52
C GLY A 151 10.71 9.98 15.99
N VAL A 152 11.09 10.91 15.12
CA VAL A 152 12.47 11.12 14.67
C VAL A 152 13.17 12.07 15.64
N ASP A 153 14.44 11.80 15.94
CA ASP A 153 15.28 12.70 16.77
C ASP A 153 15.44 14.05 16.05
N GLY A 154 15.38 15.16 16.81
CA GLY A 154 15.43 16.52 16.25
C GLY A 154 16.65 16.77 15.37
N ARG A 155 17.84 16.24 15.75
CA ARG A 155 19.06 16.36 14.95
C ARG A 155 18.94 15.63 13.61
N GLN A 156 18.21 14.50 13.58
CA GLN A 156 17.95 13.79 12.33
C GLN A 156 16.93 14.54 11.47
N VAL A 157 15.93 15.17 12.08
CA VAL A 157 14.96 16.00 11.37
C VAL A 157 15.67 17.14 10.64
N ILE A 158 16.48 17.95 11.34
CA ILE A 158 17.19 19.07 10.70
C ILE A 158 18.19 18.59 9.65
N SER A 159 18.85 17.44 9.85
CA SER A 159 19.73 16.82 8.86
C SER A 159 18.97 16.37 7.62
N ALA A 160 17.76 15.81 7.78
CA ALA A 160 16.90 15.41 6.66
C ALA A 160 16.40 16.64 5.87
N LEU A 161 16.01 17.71 6.55
CA LEU A 161 15.57 18.96 5.91
C LEU A 161 16.71 19.58 5.10
N ARG A 162 17.92 19.68 5.67
CA ARG A 162 19.12 20.13 4.97
C ARG A 162 19.41 19.27 3.74
N LEU A 163 19.43 17.94 3.92
CA LEU A 163 19.68 16.99 2.83
C LEU A 163 18.63 17.09 1.72
N GLY A 164 17.37 17.24 2.07
CA GLY A 164 16.28 17.45 1.11
C GLY A 164 16.44 18.75 0.32
N SER A 165 16.84 19.86 0.99
CA SER A 165 17.16 21.12 0.36
C SER A 165 18.33 20.98 -0.61
N GLU A 166 19.44 20.35 -0.19
CA GLU A 166 20.62 20.14 -1.04
C GLU A 166 20.29 19.30 -2.29
N ILE A 167 19.59 18.19 -2.13
CA ILE A 167 19.19 17.30 -3.25
C ILE A 167 18.21 18.02 -4.18
N SER A 168 17.27 18.80 -3.65
CA SER A 168 16.31 19.53 -4.47
C SER A 168 16.97 20.61 -5.33
N GLN A 169 17.96 21.30 -4.79
CA GLN A 169 18.77 22.28 -5.52
C GLN A 169 19.65 21.59 -6.58
N GLU A 170 20.33 20.49 -6.21
CA GLU A 170 21.18 19.71 -7.13
C GLU A 170 20.39 19.23 -8.35
N LEU A 171 19.17 18.72 -8.14
CA LEU A 171 18.34 18.09 -9.17
C LEU A 171 17.30 19.03 -9.80
N GLY A 172 17.11 20.24 -9.27
CA GLY A 172 16.20 21.24 -9.81
C GLY A 172 14.71 20.88 -9.66
N PHE A 173 14.34 20.22 -8.55
CA PHE A 173 12.93 20.01 -8.22
C PHE A 173 12.52 20.83 -6.98
N GLN A 174 11.24 21.05 -6.78
CA GLN A 174 10.72 21.74 -5.62
C GLN A 174 10.53 20.76 -4.45
N TYR A 175 11.18 21.01 -3.33
CA TYR A 175 10.95 20.25 -2.09
C TYR A 175 10.09 21.07 -1.13
N ILE A 176 8.94 20.56 -0.74
CA ILE A 176 7.96 21.20 0.12
C ILE A 176 7.77 20.36 1.37
N VAL A 177 7.89 21.01 2.54
CA VAL A 177 7.65 20.34 3.83
C VAL A 177 6.65 21.14 4.63
N THR A 178 5.65 20.47 5.18
CA THR A 178 4.72 21.05 6.16
C THR A 178 5.05 20.49 7.54
N MET A 179 5.28 21.35 8.52
CA MET A 179 5.63 20.96 9.90
C MET A 179 4.93 21.85 10.91
N ASN A 180 4.74 21.32 12.11
CA ASN A 180 4.36 22.13 13.25
C ASN A 180 5.53 23.03 13.64
N GLU A 181 5.26 24.29 13.95
CA GLU A 181 6.31 25.28 14.29
C GLU A 181 7.14 24.82 15.49
N ASP A 182 6.51 24.25 16.52
CA ASP A 182 7.19 23.75 17.71
C ASP A 182 8.15 22.59 17.42
N ASP A 183 7.96 21.86 16.34
CA ASP A 183 8.80 20.72 15.96
C ASP A 183 9.93 21.12 15.00
N ALA A 184 9.72 22.15 14.19
CA ALA A 184 10.64 22.57 13.14
C ALA A 184 11.95 23.18 13.67
N PHE A 185 11.89 23.92 14.79
CA PHE A 185 12.99 24.72 15.31
C PHE A 185 13.65 24.18 16.58
N LYS A 186 13.52 22.87 16.85
CA LYS A 186 14.09 22.24 18.05
C LYS A 186 15.63 22.18 18.04
N GLU A 187 16.19 22.04 16.87
CA GLU A 187 17.62 21.82 16.70
C GLU A 187 18.19 22.69 15.57
N THR A 188 19.47 22.99 15.65
CA THR A 188 20.21 23.73 14.64
C THR A 188 21.38 22.91 14.12
N ILE A 189 21.80 23.14 12.89
CA ILE A 189 22.98 22.53 12.31
C ILE A 189 23.86 23.58 11.62
N GLU A 190 25.15 23.44 11.75
CA GLU A 190 26.09 24.36 11.13
C GLU A 190 25.95 24.41 9.60
N GLY A 191 25.89 25.60 9.04
CA GLY A 191 25.80 25.82 7.59
C GLY A 191 24.39 25.64 7.00
N PHE A 192 23.33 25.51 7.83
CA PHE A 192 21.96 25.48 7.37
C PHE A 192 21.04 26.23 8.33
N ASP A 193 20.52 27.39 7.90
CA ASP A 193 19.49 28.12 8.63
C ASP A 193 18.10 27.79 8.07
N LEU A 194 17.30 27.10 8.87
CA LEU A 194 15.94 26.73 8.47
C LEU A 194 15.05 27.94 8.18
N ASN A 195 15.32 29.11 8.85
CA ASN A 195 14.52 30.31 8.64
C ASN A 195 14.59 30.83 7.19
N ASP A 196 15.71 30.61 6.50
CA ASP A 196 15.88 31.00 5.09
C ASP A 196 14.95 30.21 4.15
N HIS A 197 14.41 29.10 4.62
CA HIS A 197 13.57 28.18 3.86
C HIS A 197 12.09 28.21 4.27
N VAL A 198 11.73 28.98 5.28
CA VAL A 198 10.36 29.08 5.80
C VAL A 198 9.58 30.14 5.05
N LEU A 199 8.46 29.76 4.48
CA LEU A 199 7.57 30.71 3.82
C LEU A 199 6.92 31.65 4.86
N PRO A 200 6.66 32.92 4.49
CA PRO A 200 5.99 33.86 5.39
C PRO A 200 4.55 33.47 5.73
N THR A 201 3.92 32.70 4.86
CA THR A 201 2.54 32.22 5.07
C THR A 201 2.50 31.12 6.13
N ARG A 202 1.75 31.36 7.21
CA ARG A 202 1.50 30.38 8.25
C ARG A 202 0.11 29.77 8.06
N LEU A 203 0.03 28.45 8.16
CA LEU A 203 -1.25 27.75 8.13
C LEU A 203 -1.77 27.58 9.57
N THR A 204 -3.06 27.76 9.78
CA THR A 204 -3.70 27.62 11.09
C THR A 204 -5.12 27.09 10.94
N ASP A 205 -5.59 26.36 11.94
CA ASP A 205 -6.99 25.95 12.11
C ASP A 205 -7.79 26.89 13.03
N ALA A 206 -7.14 27.93 13.54
CA ALA A 206 -7.76 28.91 14.44
C ALA A 206 -8.79 29.80 13.73
N THR A 207 -8.64 30.00 12.41
CA THR A 207 -9.56 30.82 11.59
C THR A 207 -10.13 30.00 10.44
N GLU A 208 -11.31 30.41 9.92
CA GLU A 208 -11.99 29.71 8.83
C GLU A 208 -11.19 29.72 7.52
N ASP A 209 -10.37 30.74 7.30
CA ASP A 209 -9.57 30.99 6.09
C ASP A 209 -8.07 30.63 6.29
N GLY A 210 -7.69 30.11 7.46
CA GLY A 210 -6.29 29.83 7.80
C GLY A 210 -5.71 28.55 7.17
N GLY A 211 -6.52 27.72 6.52
CA GLY A 211 -6.08 26.51 5.84
C GLY A 211 -5.39 26.77 4.49
N LEU A 212 -4.70 25.74 3.97
CA LEU A 212 -3.93 25.81 2.72
C LEU A 212 -4.72 26.36 1.53
N PHE A 213 -6.01 26.09 1.47
CA PHE A 213 -6.90 26.55 0.37
C PHE A 213 -7.81 27.71 0.80
N GLY A 214 -7.54 28.36 1.94
CA GLY A 214 -8.40 29.38 2.50
C GLY A 214 -9.75 28.84 2.98
N ILE A 215 -9.83 27.57 3.33
CA ILE A 215 -11.00 26.90 3.87
C ILE A 215 -10.64 25.99 5.04
N ARG A 216 -11.51 25.89 6.01
CA ARG A 216 -11.39 24.94 7.10
C ARG A 216 -12.04 23.61 6.73
N PHE A 217 -11.30 22.54 6.81
CA PHE A 217 -11.86 21.18 6.71
C PHE A 217 -12.43 20.82 8.09
N GLY A 218 -13.76 20.62 8.16
CA GLY A 218 -14.45 20.21 9.36
C GLY A 218 -14.41 18.71 9.63
#